data_f02bc218d7a70ff7cb99f5fd05fcf89b
#
_entry.id   f02bc218d7a70ff7cb99f5fd05fcf89b
#
_cell.length_a   1.000
_cell.length_b   1.000
_cell.length_c   1.000
_cell.angle_alpha   90.00
_cell.angle_beta   90.00
_cell.angle_gamma   90.00
#
_symmetry.space_group_name_H-M   'P 1'
#
loop_
_entity.id
_entity.type
_entity.pdbx_description
1 polymer ?
#
loop_
_entity_poly.entity_id
_entity_poly.type
_entity_poly.pdbx_seq_one_letter_code
_entity_poly.pdbx_strand_id
1 'polypeptide(L)'
;MTLTEMKKKVLGLIEELNPLSEFLTDDPDIQAKINDVINQILYEMARFKKIPKYVEIPVKEGDALEFADIEKVCGYEIYQIDIVCGVRYVPKANGTVLKMMESGTAEIDCFVYPERITEKTKGSYEFEVSNDVLEVMPYGIAGDLLKSDVSTEYGAVYSNRYQEMISRLDHRYQMPTCYI
;
A
#
# COMPACT_ATOMS: atom_id res chain seq x y z
N MET A 1 -14.01 -0.02 -3.72
CA MET A 1 -14.38 0.83 -2.53
C MET A 1 -13.68 2.16 -2.68
N THR A 2 -14.42 3.25 -2.57
CA THR A 2 -13.88 4.62 -2.61
C THR A 2 -13.35 5.07 -1.25
N LEU A 3 -12.53 6.14 -1.23
CA LEU A 3 -12.05 6.76 0.01
C LEU A 3 -13.20 7.22 0.92
N THR A 4 -14.26 7.80 0.32
CA THR A 4 -15.45 8.20 1.08
C THR A 4 -16.17 7.00 1.71
N GLU A 5 -16.30 5.89 0.98
CA GLU A 5 -16.91 4.66 1.51
C GLU A 5 -16.07 4.04 2.63
N MET A 6 -14.74 4.03 2.48
CA MET A 6 -13.82 3.57 3.52
C MET A 6 -13.98 4.40 4.81
N LYS A 7 -13.94 5.74 4.68
CA LYS A 7 -14.15 6.63 5.83
C LYS A 7 -15.51 6.42 6.51
N LYS A 8 -16.59 6.32 5.73
CA LYS A 8 -17.93 6.04 6.28
C LYS A 8 -17.98 4.71 7.05
N LYS A 9 -17.34 3.67 6.50
CA LYS A 9 -17.29 2.35 7.14
C LYS A 9 -16.52 2.39 8.46
N VAL A 10 -15.36 3.06 8.47
CA VAL A 10 -14.53 3.23 9.67
C VAL A 10 -15.26 4.04 10.74
N LEU A 11 -15.77 5.23 10.37
CA LEU A 11 -16.46 6.12 11.31
C LEU A 11 -17.75 5.48 11.86
N GLY A 12 -18.44 4.67 11.06
CA GLY A 12 -19.58 3.89 11.53
C GLY A 12 -19.19 2.82 12.54
N LEU A 13 -18.00 2.19 12.42
CA LEU A 13 -17.51 1.22 13.39
C LEU A 13 -17.22 1.84 14.76
N ILE A 14 -16.71 3.08 14.78
CA ILE A 14 -16.36 3.80 16.01
C ILE A 14 -17.44 4.75 16.50
N GLU A 15 -18.64 4.70 15.90
CA GLU A 15 -19.83 5.51 16.26
C GLU A 15 -19.63 7.04 16.09
N GLU A 16 -18.66 7.48 15.25
CA GLU A 16 -18.32 8.89 15.00
C GLU A 16 -18.79 9.39 13.63
N LEU A 17 -19.65 8.63 12.93
CA LEU A 17 -20.13 9.02 11.60
C LEU A 17 -21.19 10.10 11.69
N ASN A 18 -20.90 11.30 11.17
CA ASN A 18 -21.87 12.35 10.88
C ASN A 18 -21.98 12.58 9.37
N PRO A 19 -23.00 12.03 8.69
CA PRO A 19 -23.17 12.18 7.23
C PRO A 19 -23.43 13.61 6.77
N LEU A 20 -23.78 14.53 7.67
CA LEU A 20 -24.06 15.94 7.39
C LEU A 20 -22.81 16.81 7.52
N SER A 21 -21.77 16.32 8.16
CA SER A 21 -20.48 17.01 8.26
C SER A 21 -19.69 16.90 6.97
N GLU A 22 -19.00 17.97 6.57
CA GLU A 22 -18.08 18.00 5.41
C GLU A 22 -17.00 16.91 5.51
N PHE A 23 -16.53 16.65 6.72
CA PHE A 23 -15.47 15.64 7.00
C PHE A 23 -16.00 14.28 7.43
N LEU A 24 -17.33 14.09 7.41
CA LEU A 24 -18.04 12.88 7.86
C LEU A 24 -17.96 12.60 9.38
N THR A 25 -17.32 13.46 10.14
CA THR A 25 -17.26 13.46 11.60
C THR A 25 -17.10 14.88 12.12
N ASP A 26 -17.52 15.14 13.34
CA ASP A 26 -17.36 16.43 14.01
C ASP A 26 -16.14 16.42 14.97
N ASP A 27 -15.50 15.26 15.17
CA ASP A 27 -14.31 15.13 16.00
C ASP A 27 -13.05 15.63 15.26
N PRO A 28 -12.42 16.75 15.72
CA PRO A 28 -11.25 17.33 15.06
C PRO A 28 -10.01 16.44 15.15
N ASP A 29 -9.88 15.62 16.19
CA ASP A 29 -8.75 14.71 16.35
C ASP A 29 -8.82 13.57 15.33
N ILE A 30 -10.01 13.04 15.09
CA ILE A 30 -10.25 12.03 14.07
C ILE A 30 -10.04 12.62 12.69
N GLN A 31 -10.57 13.82 12.41
CA GLN A 31 -10.36 14.52 11.14
C GLN A 31 -8.88 14.66 10.80
N ALA A 32 -8.06 15.05 11.79
CA ALA A 32 -6.62 15.25 11.59
C ALA A 32 -5.84 13.94 11.34
N LYS A 33 -6.27 12.82 11.93
CA LYS A 33 -5.51 11.57 11.94
C LYS A 33 -5.96 10.54 10.89
N ILE A 34 -7.23 10.58 10.47
CA ILE A 34 -7.84 9.49 9.69
C ILE A 34 -7.09 9.17 8.40
N ASN A 35 -6.58 10.17 7.66
CA ASN A 35 -5.83 9.95 6.43
C ASN A 35 -4.49 9.26 6.69
N ASP A 36 -3.79 9.65 7.76
CA ASP A 36 -2.50 9.05 8.11
C ASP A 36 -2.66 7.61 8.57
N VAL A 37 -3.70 7.32 9.35
CA VAL A 37 -4.02 5.95 9.76
C VAL A 37 -4.43 5.09 8.57
N ILE A 38 -5.22 5.63 7.62
CA ILE A 38 -5.54 4.94 6.36
C ILE A 38 -4.25 4.59 5.62
N ASN A 39 -3.31 5.54 5.46
CA ASN A 39 -2.04 5.31 4.79
C ASN A 39 -1.19 4.25 5.49
N GLN A 40 -1.13 4.27 6.82
CA GLN A 40 -0.38 3.29 7.60
C GLN A 40 -0.89 1.87 7.33
N ILE A 41 -2.20 1.66 7.46
CA ILE A 41 -2.83 0.35 7.22
C ILE A 41 -2.74 -0.05 5.75
N LEU A 42 -2.91 0.90 4.82
CA LEU A 42 -2.80 0.66 3.39
C LEU A 42 -1.39 0.18 2.99
N TYR A 43 -0.34 0.79 3.55
CA TYR A 43 1.05 0.41 3.30
C TYR A 43 1.40 -0.93 3.95
N GLU A 44 0.88 -1.20 5.15
CA GLU A 44 1.02 -2.51 5.78
C GLU A 44 0.39 -3.60 4.90
N MET A 45 -0.84 -3.37 4.44
CA MET A 45 -1.56 -4.33 3.60
C MET A 45 -0.91 -4.52 2.22
N ALA A 46 -0.31 -3.48 1.64
CA ALA A 46 0.43 -3.59 0.37
C ALA A 46 1.68 -4.48 0.49
N ARG A 47 2.33 -4.51 1.65
CA ARG A 47 3.43 -5.44 1.94
C ARG A 47 2.93 -6.86 2.17
N PHE A 48 1.77 -7.00 2.77
CA PHE A 48 1.16 -8.28 3.07
C PHE A 48 0.59 -8.93 1.80
N LYS A 49 -0.20 -8.19 1.03
CA LYS A 49 -0.72 -8.60 -0.27
C LYS A 49 -0.14 -7.70 -1.35
N LYS A 50 0.97 -8.15 -1.91
CA LYS A 50 1.84 -7.41 -2.82
C LYS A 50 1.09 -6.86 -4.04
N ILE A 51 1.40 -5.61 -4.43
CA ILE A 51 0.88 -4.95 -5.63
C ILE A 51 1.97 -5.01 -6.71
N PRO A 52 1.83 -5.86 -7.73
CA PRO A 52 2.84 -6.00 -8.77
C PRO A 52 2.75 -4.86 -9.79
N LYS A 53 3.91 -4.41 -10.26
CA LYS A 53 4.06 -3.52 -11.43
C LYS A 53 5.18 -4.03 -12.30
N TYR A 54 5.03 -3.83 -13.61
CA TYR A 54 6.02 -4.18 -14.62
C TYR A 54 6.49 -2.90 -15.32
N VAL A 55 7.80 -2.78 -15.53
CA VAL A 55 8.41 -1.67 -16.26
C VAL A 55 9.54 -2.15 -17.17
N GLU A 56 9.72 -1.48 -18.30
CA GLU A 56 10.83 -1.67 -19.24
C GLU A 56 11.72 -0.43 -19.22
N ILE A 57 13.03 -0.62 -18.99
CA ILE A 57 13.98 0.46 -18.92
C ILE A 57 15.17 0.16 -19.85
N PRO A 58 15.43 0.99 -20.87
CA PRO A 58 16.64 0.87 -21.69
C PRO A 58 17.87 1.20 -20.84
N VAL A 59 18.85 0.32 -20.85
CA VAL A 59 20.09 0.42 -20.04
C VAL A 59 21.33 0.17 -20.91
N LYS A 60 22.46 0.68 -20.43
CA LYS A 60 23.79 0.43 -21.04
C LYS A 60 24.66 -0.35 -20.08
N GLU A 61 25.63 -1.06 -20.64
CA GLU A 61 26.67 -1.72 -19.82
C GLU A 61 27.38 -0.69 -18.92
N GLY A 62 27.48 -1.03 -17.64
CA GLY A 62 28.07 -0.18 -16.61
C GLY A 62 27.10 0.75 -15.90
N ASP A 63 25.85 0.92 -16.40
CA ASP A 63 24.82 1.71 -15.71
C ASP A 63 24.54 1.13 -14.33
N ALA A 64 24.23 2.01 -13.38
CA ALA A 64 23.69 1.68 -12.09
C ALA A 64 22.23 2.13 -12.04
N LEU A 65 21.30 1.19 -12.00
CA LEU A 65 19.87 1.46 -11.91
C LEU A 65 19.44 1.39 -10.44
N GLU A 66 18.98 2.50 -9.91
CA GLU A 66 18.47 2.62 -8.53
C GLU A 66 16.94 2.53 -8.49
N PHE A 67 16.37 2.26 -7.32
CA PHE A 67 14.91 2.28 -7.14
C PHE A 67 14.29 3.58 -7.62
N ALA A 68 14.92 4.73 -7.32
CA ALA A 68 14.45 6.05 -7.75
C ALA A 68 14.33 6.20 -9.29
N ASP A 69 15.14 5.47 -10.07
CA ASP A 69 15.05 5.50 -11.53
C ASP A 69 13.88 4.64 -12.02
N ILE A 70 13.63 3.51 -11.36
CA ILE A 70 12.48 2.64 -11.66
C ILE A 70 11.20 3.35 -11.26
N GLU A 71 11.16 4.01 -10.10
CA GLU A 71 10.02 4.80 -9.61
C GLU A 71 9.61 5.92 -10.56
N LYS A 72 10.58 6.60 -11.18
CA LYS A 72 10.31 7.63 -12.23
C LYS A 72 9.55 7.07 -13.42
N VAL A 73 9.79 5.81 -13.77
CA VAL A 73 9.15 5.14 -14.92
C VAL A 73 7.81 4.56 -14.52
N CYS A 74 7.72 3.86 -13.39
CA CYS A 74 6.48 3.21 -12.96
C CYS A 74 5.47 4.18 -12.33
N GLY A 75 5.93 5.35 -11.80
CA GLY A 75 5.08 6.34 -11.15
C GLY A 75 4.66 6.01 -9.71
N TYR A 76 5.26 4.98 -9.11
CA TYR A 76 4.94 4.49 -7.75
C TYR A 76 6.20 4.33 -6.91
N GLU A 77 6.09 4.48 -5.60
CA GLU A 77 7.14 4.16 -4.64
C GLU A 77 7.34 2.63 -4.57
N ILE A 78 8.57 2.16 -4.83
CA ILE A 78 8.92 0.74 -4.86
C ILE A 78 9.51 0.33 -3.52
N TYR A 79 9.06 -0.80 -2.98
CA TYR A 79 9.68 -1.37 -1.78
C TYR A 79 10.43 -2.68 -2.04
N GLN A 80 10.22 -3.32 -3.19
CA GLN A 80 10.91 -4.56 -3.55
C GLN A 80 10.96 -4.74 -5.06
N ILE A 81 12.14 -5.11 -5.60
CA ILE A 81 12.26 -5.69 -6.94
C ILE A 81 12.08 -7.21 -6.79
N ASP A 82 11.27 -7.81 -7.66
CA ASP A 82 10.99 -9.24 -7.67
C ASP A 82 11.86 -9.96 -8.70
N ILE A 83 11.73 -9.59 -9.96
CA ILE A 83 12.44 -10.20 -11.07
C ILE A 83 13.01 -9.11 -11.99
N VAL A 84 14.18 -9.39 -12.56
CA VAL A 84 14.78 -8.59 -13.64
C VAL A 84 15.17 -9.53 -14.76
N CYS A 85 14.67 -9.27 -15.96
CA CYS A 85 14.93 -10.03 -17.18
C CYS A 85 15.51 -9.14 -18.29
N GLY A 86 15.89 -9.74 -19.43
CA GLY A 86 16.33 -9.04 -20.63
C GLY A 86 17.77 -8.54 -20.61
N VAL A 87 18.41 -8.45 -19.44
CA VAL A 87 19.82 -8.01 -19.29
C VAL A 87 20.49 -8.73 -18.12
N ARG A 88 21.82 -8.92 -18.21
CA ARG A 88 22.62 -9.37 -17.08
C ARG A 88 22.93 -8.21 -16.14
N TYR A 89 22.81 -8.45 -14.84
CA TYR A 89 23.09 -7.46 -13.81
C TYR A 89 23.73 -8.08 -12.58
N VAL A 90 24.31 -7.23 -11.72
CA VAL A 90 24.82 -7.61 -10.39
C VAL A 90 24.14 -6.72 -9.35
N PRO A 91 23.39 -7.30 -8.39
CA PRO A 91 22.80 -6.52 -7.31
C PRO A 91 23.89 -5.96 -6.38
N LYS A 92 23.73 -4.70 -6.00
CA LYS A 92 24.56 -3.96 -5.05
C LYS A 92 23.69 -3.37 -3.95
N ALA A 93 24.30 -2.90 -2.86
CA ALA A 93 23.61 -2.23 -1.76
C ALA A 93 22.36 -3.00 -1.30
N ASN A 94 22.50 -4.30 -1.00
CA ASN A 94 21.38 -5.18 -0.59
C ASN A 94 20.23 -5.27 -1.60
N GLY A 95 20.52 -5.10 -2.90
CA GLY A 95 19.53 -5.21 -3.98
C GLY A 95 18.84 -3.90 -4.34
N THR A 96 19.18 -2.78 -3.71
CA THR A 96 18.60 -1.47 -4.04
C THR A 96 19.25 -0.80 -5.25
N VAL A 97 20.37 -1.30 -5.70
CA VAL A 97 21.10 -0.85 -6.90
C VAL A 97 21.40 -2.05 -7.78
N LEU A 98 21.03 -1.97 -9.06
CA LEU A 98 21.32 -2.99 -10.07
C LEU A 98 22.41 -2.47 -11.01
N LYS A 99 23.63 -3.04 -10.94
CA LYS A 99 24.69 -2.71 -11.87
C LYS A 99 24.56 -3.55 -13.13
N MET A 100 24.32 -2.89 -14.26
CA MET A 100 24.15 -3.54 -15.56
C MET A 100 25.49 -4.04 -16.10
N MET A 101 25.51 -5.28 -16.57
CA MET A 101 26.70 -5.95 -17.13
C MET A 101 26.65 -6.05 -18.63
N GLU A 102 25.57 -5.60 -19.26
CA GLU A 102 25.36 -5.50 -20.70
C GLU A 102 24.34 -4.44 -21.05
N SER A 103 24.33 -3.99 -22.30
CA SER A 103 23.35 -3.04 -22.83
C SER A 103 22.12 -3.80 -23.34
N GLY A 104 20.93 -3.24 -23.14
CA GLY A 104 19.66 -3.82 -23.57
C GLY A 104 18.45 -3.12 -22.95
N THR A 105 17.34 -3.83 -22.88
CA THR A 105 16.15 -3.41 -22.16
C THR A 105 16.01 -4.27 -20.90
N ALA A 106 16.06 -3.64 -19.74
CA ALA A 106 15.77 -4.31 -18.47
C ALA A 106 14.24 -4.38 -18.30
N GLU A 107 13.73 -5.59 -18.20
CA GLU A 107 12.34 -5.90 -17.88
C GLU A 107 12.25 -6.19 -16.39
N ILE A 108 11.52 -5.35 -15.63
CA ILE A 108 11.54 -5.37 -14.17
C ILE A 108 10.13 -5.57 -13.64
N ASP A 109 9.95 -6.67 -12.92
CA ASP A 109 8.79 -6.88 -12.04
C ASP A 109 9.15 -6.37 -10.64
N CYS A 110 8.30 -5.49 -10.10
CA CYS A 110 8.51 -4.91 -8.78
C CYS A 110 7.20 -4.83 -7.99
N PHE A 111 7.32 -4.68 -6.68
CA PHE A 111 6.20 -4.45 -5.78
C PHE A 111 6.23 -3.01 -5.28
N VAL A 112 5.05 -2.38 -5.31
CA VAL A 112 4.90 -0.96 -5.03
C VAL A 112 3.95 -0.69 -3.88
N TYR A 113 4.12 0.48 -3.25
CA TYR A 113 3.07 1.05 -2.42
C TYR A 113 2.00 1.72 -3.29
N PRO A 114 0.71 1.67 -2.89
CA PRO A 114 -0.33 2.44 -3.54
C PRO A 114 -0.14 3.94 -3.29
N GLU A 115 -0.85 4.75 -4.06
CA GLU A 115 -0.82 6.21 -3.92
C GLU A 115 -1.21 6.65 -2.50
N ARG A 116 -0.42 7.57 -1.93
CA ARG A 116 -0.66 8.10 -0.59
C ARG A 116 -1.90 8.99 -0.56
N ILE A 117 -2.79 8.73 0.39
CA ILE A 117 -3.95 9.56 0.66
C ILE A 117 -3.51 10.86 1.34
N THR A 118 -3.93 11.98 0.79
CA THR A 118 -3.68 13.32 1.31
C THR A 118 -5.00 14.09 1.47
N GLU A 119 -4.96 15.29 2.02
CA GLU A 119 -6.13 16.17 2.10
C GLU A 119 -6.69 16.54 0.71
N LYS A 120 -5.83 16.52 -0.33
CA LYS A 120 -6.22 16.82 -1.71
C LYS A 120 -6.80 15.62 -2.46
N THR A 121 -6.69 14.42 -1.90
CA THR A 121 -7.23 13.20 -2.52
C THR A 121 -8.75 13.27 -2.53
N LYS A 122 -9.34 13.12 -3.72
CA LYS A 122 -10.79 13.19 -3.88
C LYS A 122 -11.47 12.02 -3.18
N GLY A 123 -12.64 12.25 -2.60
CA GLY A 123 -13.43 11.20 -1.96
C GLY A 123 -13.84 10.05 -2.88
N SER A 124 -13.83 10.28 -4.20
CA SER A 124 -14.08 9.25 -5.23
C SER A 124 -12.85 8.42 -5.59
N TYR A 125 -11.68 8.66 -4.97
CA TYR A 125 -10.49 7.85 -5.18
C TYR A 125 -10.78 6.38 -4.85
N GLU A 126 -10.41 5.48 -5.74
CA GLU A 126 -10.54 4.03 -5.58
C GLU A 126 -9.18 3.42 -5.21
N PHE A 127 -9.17 2.62 -4.16
CA PHE A 127 -7.94 1.97 -3.69
C PHE A 127 -7.47 0.90 -4.67
N GLU A 128 -6.18 0.91 -4.99
CA GLU A 128 -5.51 -0.07 -5.87
C GLU A 128 -5.13 -1.37 -5.14
N VAL A 129 -5.95 -1.82 -4.23
CA VAL A 129 -5.77 -3.09 -3.50
C VAL A 129 -6.96 -4.01 -3.75
N SER A 130 -6.76 -5.30 -3.49
CA SER A 130 -7.82 -6.30 -3.72
C SER A 130 -9.00 -6.14 -2.76
N ASN A 131 -10.18 -6.63 -3.16
CA ASN A 131 -11.41 -6.50 -2.39
C ASN A 131 -11.33 -7.15 -1.01
N ASP A 132 -10.64 -8.27 -0.87
CA ASP A 132 -10.42 -8.93 0.43
C ASP A 132 -9.60 -8.07 1.40
N VAL A 133 -8.60 -7.33 0.90
CA VAL A 133 -7.86 -6.32 1.67
C VAL A 133 -8.79 -5.19 2.10
N LEU A 134 -9.63 -4.67 1.19
CA LEU A 134 -10.58 -3.60 1.47
C LEU A 134 -11.63 -3.96 2.55
N GLU A 135 -11.93 -5.25 2.71
CA GLU A 135 -12.83 -5.71 3.79
C GLU A 135 -12.13 -5.76 5.16
N VAL A 136 -10.83 -5.91 5.20
CA VAL A 136 -10.02 -6.00 6.43
C VAL A 136 -9.61 -4.63 6.94
N MET A 137 -9.23 -3.71 6.05
CA MET A 137 -8.69 -2.39 6.38
C MET A 137 -9.53 -1.59 7.41
N PRO A 138 -10.87 -1.52 7.32
CA PRO A 138 -11.66 -0.72 8.27
C PRO A 138 -11.44 -1.08 9.73
N TYR A 139 -11.19 -2.37 10.03
CA TYR A 139 -10.94 -2.82 11.41
C TYR A 139 -9.57 -2.38 11.92
N GLY A 140 -8.53 -2.42 11.07
CA GLY A 140 -7.21 -1.91 11.41
C GLY A 140 -7.23 -0.41 11.67
N ILE A 141 -7.90 0.35 10.77
CA ILE A 141 -8.02 1.80 10.89
C ILE A 141 -8.82 2.17 12.16
N ALA A 142 -9.96 1.50 12.42
CA ALA A 142 -10.75 1.73 13.63
C ALA A 142 -9.96 1.43 14.91
N GLY A 143 -9.21 0.31 14.93
CA GLY A 143 -8.34 -0.06 16.04
C GLY A 143 -7.27 0.99 16.33
N ASP A 144 -6.60 1.51 15.29
CA ASP A 144 -5.54 2.51 15.45
C ASP A 144 -6.08 3.91 15.81
N LEU A 145 -7.26 4.31 15.30
CA LEU A 145 -7.90 5.57 15.70
C LEU A 145 -8.28 5.57 17.20
N LEU A 146 -8.75 4.46 17.72
CA LEU A 146 -9.16 4.31 19.13
C LEU A 146 -8.00 3.96 20.07
N LYS A 147 -6.78 3.76 19.57
CA LYS A 147 -5.63 3.32 20.38
C LYS A 147 -5.24 4.29 21.49
N SER A 148 -5.52 5.57 21.32
CA SER A 148 -5.29 6.61 22.34
C SER A 148 -6.44 6.76 23.34
N ASP A 149 -7.58 6.14 23.10
CA ASP A 149 -8.71 6.16 24.01
C ASP A 149 -8.59 5.02 25.04
N VAL A 150 -7.94 5.36 26.17
CA VAL A 150 -7.75 4.44 27.30
C VAL A 150 -9.06 4.14 28.05
N SER A 151 -10.15 4.84 27.72
CA SER A 151 -11.44 4.68 28.41
C SER A 151 -12.27 3.54 27.86
N THR A 152 -11.93 3.05 26.66
CA THR A 152 -12.70 1.98 25.98
C THR A 152 -11.81 0.81 25.57
N GLU A 153 -12.34 -0.42 25.72
CA GLU A 153 -11.69 -1.63 25.20
C GLU A 153 -11.90 -1.83 23.69
N TYR A 154 -12.67 -0.95 23.03
CA TYR A 154 -13.05 -1.11 21.62
C TYR A 154 -11.86 -1.10 20.65
N GLY A 155 -10.83 -0.28 20.92
CA GLY A 155 -9.61 -0.28 20.13
C GLY A 155 -8.94 -1.65 20.09
N ALA A 156 -8.87 -2.36 21.24
CA ALA A 156 -8.33 -3.71 21.32
C ALA A 156 -9.22 -4.73 20.58
N VAL A 157 -10.54 -4.60 20.64
CA VAL A 157 -11.47 -5.48 19.92
C VAL A 157 -11.29 -5.36 18.42
N TYR A 158 -11.19 -4.15 17.86
CA TYR A 158 -10.97 -3.96 16.44
C TYR A 158 -9.58 -4.40 15.99
N SER A 159 -8.54 -4.14 16.78
CA SER A 159 -7.18 -4.62 16.51
C SER A 159 -7.11 -6.15 16.47
N ASN A 160 -7.73 -6.84 17.43
CA ASN A 160 -7.81 -8.29 17.44
C ASN A 160 -8.57 -8.84 16.24
N ARG A 161 -9.69 -8.20 15.88
CA ARG A 161 -10.46 -8.58 14.70
C ARG A 161 -9.66 -8.41 13.42
N TYR A 162 -8.91 -7.30 13.29
CA TYR A 162 -7.99 -7.06 12.18
C TYR A 162 -6.96 -8.17 12.05
N GLN A 163 -6.28 -8.54 13.14
CA GLN A 163 -5.28 -9.62 13.14
C GLN A 163 -5.89 -10.98 12.76
N GLU A 164 -7.08 -11.28 13.27
CA GLU A 164 -7.81 -12.51 12.92
C GLU A 164 -8.10 -12.54 11.40
N MET A 165 -8.57 -11.45 10.83
CA MET A 165 -8.90 -11.35 9.41
C MET A 165 -7.66 -11.42 8.54
N ILE A 166 -6.56 -10.73 8.88
CA ILE A 166 -5.28 -10.84 8.18
C ILE A 166 -4.79 -12.29 8.12
N SER A 167 -4.89 -13.02 9.24
CA SER A 167 -4.43 -14.41 9.30
C SER A 167 -5.17 -15.34 8.33
N ARG A 168 -6.33 -14.92 7.85
CA ARG A 168 -7.17 -15.67 6.89
C ARG A 168 -6.98 -15.22 5.44
N LEU A 169 -6.31 -14.10 5.20
CA LEU A 169 -6.04 -13.63 3.84
C LEU A 169 -5.11 -14.61 3.12
N ASP A 170 -5.40 -14.88 1.85
CA ASP A 170 -4.51 -15.69 1.01
C ASP A 170 -3.26 -14.87 0.63
N HIS A 171 -2.10 -15.34 1.08
CA HIS A 171 -0.81 -14.72 0.80
C HIS A 171 -0.23 -15.11 -0.56
N ARG A 172 -0.88 -16.00 -1.32
CA ARG A 172 -0.34 -16.51 -2.55
C ARG A 172 -0.32 -15.44 -3.63
N TYR A 173 0.86 -14.92 -3.88
CA TYR A 173 1.19 -14.23 -5.11
C TYR A 173 1.56 -15.30 -6.16
N GLN A 174 0.82 -15.36 -7.27
CA GLN A 174 1.23 -16.19 -8.40
C GLN A 174 2.32 -15.42 -9.15
N MET A 175 3.58 -15.85 -9.00
CA MET A 175 4.66 -15.32 -9.81
C MET A 175 4.34 -15.53 -11.30
N PRO A 176 4.47 -14.49 -12.14
CA PRO A 176 4.51 -14.72 -13.59
C PRO A 176 5.71 -15.61 -13.89
N THR A 177 5.46 -16.70 -14.62
CA THR A 177 6.52 -17.59 -15.05
C THR A 177 7.31 -16.87 -16.14
N CYS A 178 8.52 -16.40 -15.85
CA CYS A 178 9.44 -16.00 -16.90
C CYS A 178 9.84 -17.27 -17.67
N TYR A 179 9.33 -17.44 -18.88
CA TYR A 179 9.88 -18.42 -19.80
C TYR A 179 11.21 -17.86 -20.30
N ILE A 180 12.31 -18.56 -19.95
CA ILE A 180 13.66 -18.34 -20.48
C ILE A 180 13.72 -18.87 -21.92
#